data_1bf84a982d699f440a94f984da443f33
#
_entry.id   1bf84a982d699f440a94f984da443f33
#
_cell.length_a   1.000
_cell.length_b   1.000
_cell.length_c   1.000
_cell.angle_alpha   90.00
_cell.angle_beta   90.00
_cell.angle_gamma   90.00
#
_symmetry.space_group_name_H-M   'P 1'
#
loop_
_entity.id
_entity.type
_entity.pdbx_description
1 polymer ?
#
loop_
_entity_poly.entity_id
_entity_poly.type
_entity_poly.pdbx_seq_one_letter_code
_entity_poly.pdbx_strand_id
1 'polypeptide(L)'
;MNDFTFPENKTLVNNQLRNFQYTNGKFQHTIIDPQKPKDNQINIGGTDYFFINLNNSGKSKGSNSIILKLYESQNFDLEDIEYGVPDKILKIFSIPKASKSYLKRSLEKRFEKEIYCLDKCKEKKYQNVITIYESGTCKIFDSRRRVNKEYLYYTMEYSESDLKQFIEENSSMDFKNKINLCLNISKGIKELKSIGFYHRDIKPDNIFIIGETWKIGDLGLISERDEDDEIDKENEFIGPRGWITPEAMNKFLCEGKQLEFNYDCKLDHQSDIFQLGKVFWYILQNNAPVGVFKHEDFQLKYNKLYPIVRTMLNYSKKRRYNDINEVIKLLEPIEKEIQLT
;
A
#
# COMPACT_ATOMS: atom_id res chain seq x y z
N MET A 1 -7.87 -22.19 -0.30
CA MET A 1 -6.56 -21.57 -0.60
C MET A 1 -6.11 -22.09 -1.94
N ASN A 2 -5.74 -21.21 -2.84
CA ASN A 2 -5.29 -21.60 -4.18
C ASN A 2 -3.77 -21.69 -4.16
N ASP A 3 -3.23 -22.92 -4.06
CA ASP A 3 -1.79 -23.13 -4.03
C ASP A 3 -1.27 -23.36 -5.44
N PHE A 4 -0.13 -22.79 -5.79
CA PHE A 4 0.51 -22.99 -7.08
C PHE A 4 2.04 -23.06 -6.97
N THR A 5 2.70 -23.48 -8.05
CA THR A 5 4.15 -23.61 -8.09
C THR A 5 4.69 -22.86 -9.31
N PHE A 6 5.71 -22.03 -9.09
CA PHE A 6 6.44 -21.41 -10.18
C PHE A 6 7.27 -22.44 -10.97
N PRO A 7 7.54 -22.19 -12.27
CA PRO A 7 8.44 -23.02 -13.05
C PRO A 7 9.79 -23.22 -12.37
N GLU A 8 10.38 -24.41 -12.51
CA GLU A 8 11.62 -24.80 -11.81
C GLU A 8 12.83 -23.92 -12.14
N ASN A 9 12.80 -23.23 -13.28
CA ASN A 9 13.84 -22.27 -13.68
C ASN A 9 13.67 -20.88 -13.05
N LYS A 10 12.72 -20.67 -12.13
CA LYS A 10 12.48 -19.41 -11.42
C LYS A 10 13.01 -19.50 -10.00
N THR A 11 13.69 -18.46 -9.56
CA THR A 11 14.22 -18.34 -8.19
C THR A 11 14.16 -16.91 -7.70
N LEU A 12 14.22 -16.73 -6.37
CA LEU A 12 14.23 -15.42 -5.75
C LEU A 12 15.66 -14.93 -5.53
N VAL A 13 15.96 -13.75 -6.05
CA VAL A 13 17.22 -13.05 -5.82
C VAL A 13 16.94 -11.58 -5.53
N ASN A 14 17.33 -11.10 -4.35
CA ASN A 14 17.16 -9.70 -3.92
C ASN A 14 15.73 -9.16 -4.09
N ASN A 15 14.75 -9.93 -3.61
CA ASN A 15 13.31 -9.64 -3.71
C ASN A 15 12.79 -9.47 -5.15
N GLN A 16 13.42 -10.13 -6.10
CA GLN A 16 12.95 -10.25 -7.48
C GLN A 16 12.88 -11.70 -7.90
N LEU A 17 11.85 -12.02 -8.67
CA LEU A 17 11.80 -13.29 -9.37
C LEU A 17 12.71 -13.23 -10.59
N ARG A 18 13.62 -14.19 -10.73
CA ARG A 18 14.59 -14.27 -11.82
C ARG A 18 14.67 -15.66 -12.43
N ASN A 19 15.03 -15.72 -13.70
CA ASN A 19 15.44 -16.97 -14.32
C ASN A 19 16.80 -17.40 -13.78
N PHE A 20 16.99 -18.70 -13.61
CA PHE A 20 18.33 -19.22 -13.33
C PHE A 20 18.66 -20.40 -14.23
N GLN A 21 19.94 -20.53 -14.50
CA GLN A 21 20.54 -21.68 -15.19
C GLN A 21 21.77 -22.13 -14.43
N TYR A 22 21.98 -23.46 -14.40
CA TYR A 22 23.22 -24.02 -13.87
C TYR A 22 24.14 -24.37 -15.03
N THR A 23 25.20 -23.55 -15.21
CA THR A 23 26.13 -23.70 -16.33
C THR A 23 27.56 -23.63 -15.78
N ASN A 24 28.40 -24.58 -16.21
CA ASN A 24 29.83 -24.65 -15.81
C ASN A 24 30.05 -24.60 -14.29
N GLY A 25 29.27 -25.35 -13.52
CA GLY A 25 29.41 -25.42 -12.06
C GLY A 25 28.94 -24.19 -11.29
N LYS A 26 28.31 -23.21 -11.94
CA LYS A 26 27.81 -21.96 -11.32
C LYS A 26 26.36 -21.71 -11.67
N PHE A 27 25.64 -21.10 -10.72
CA PHE A 27 24.31 -20.57 -10.98
C PHE A 27 24.41 -19.17 -11.61
N GLN A 28 23.80 -19.02 -12.77
CA GLN A 28 23.60 -17.72 -13.43
C GLN A 28 22.15 -17.29 -13.25
N HIS A 29 21.94 -16.03 -12.94
CA HIS A 29 20.62 -15.43 -12.75
C HIS A 29 20.43 -14.33 -13.77
N THR A 30 19.30 -14.41 -14.52
CA THR A 30 18.94 -13.41 -15.52
C THR A 30 17.58 -12.80 -15.17
N ILE A 31 17.31 -11.58 -15.63
CA ILE A 31 16.00 -10.95 -15.54
C ILE A 31 14.98 -11.80 -16.34
N ILE A 32 13.74 -11.84 -15.89
CA ILE A 32 12.64 -12.44 -16.64
C ILE A 32 12.49 -11.67 -17.95
N ASP A 33 12.62 -12.41 -19.07
CA ASP A 33 12.48 -11.85 -20.40
C ASP A 33 10.98 -11.70 -20.75
N PRO A 34 10.45 -10.47 -20.85
CA PRO A 34 9.05 -10.26 -21.19
C PRO A 34 8.70 -10.72 -22.62
N GLN A 35 9.69 -10.82 -23.52
CA GLN A 35 9.47 -11.30 -24.89
C GLN A 35 9.37 -12.82 -25.01
N LYS A 36 9.52 -13.55 -23.90
CA LYS A 36 9.36 -15.01 -23.82
C LYS A 36 8.24 -15.41 -22.85
N PRO A 37 7.01 -15.03 -23.12
CA PRO A 37 5.90 -15.23 -22.18
C PRO A 37 5.68 -16.70 -21.84
N LYS A 38 5.86 -17.63 -22.79
CA LYS A 38 5.70 -19.08 -22.57
C LYS A 38 6.61 -19.64 -21.47
N ASP A 39 7.77 -19.00 -21.24
CA ASP A 39 8.70 -19.39 -20.17
C ASP A 39 8.27 -18.81 -18.81
N ASN A 40 7.26 -17.92 -18.79
CA ASN A 40 6.83 -17.17 -17.63
C ASN A 40 5.33 -17.40 -17.34
N GLN A 41 4.91 -18.67 -17.34
CA GLN A 41 3.52 -19.05 -17.16
C GLN A 41 3.29 -19.69 -15.79
N ILE A 42 2.17 -19.37 -15.16
CA ILE A 42 1.68 -19.99 -13.91
C ILE A 42 0.19 -20.23 -14.00
N ASN A 43 -0.31 -21.22 -13.26
CA ASN A 43 -1.74 -21.45 -13.10
C ASN A 43 -2.16 -21.07 -11.68
N ILE A 44 -3.12 -20.16 -11.55
CA ILE A 44 -3.69 -19.73 -10.28
C ILE A 44 -5.20 -19.96 -10.34
N GLY A 45 -5.74 -20.77 -9.43
CA GLY A 45 -7.18 -21.02 -9.34
C GLY A 45 -7.81 -21.60 -10.61
N GLY A 46 -7.03 -22.30 -11.45
CA GLY A 46 -7.49 -22.90 -12.70
C GLY A 46 -7.32 -21.98 -13.94
N THR A 47 -6.88 -20.75 -13.76
CA THR A 47 -6.58 -19.81 -14.85
C THR A 47 -5.08 -19.72 -15.09
N ASP A 48 -4.67 -19.79 -16.36
CA ASP A 48 -3.28 -19.64 -16.78
C ASP A 48 -2.94 -18.17 -17.01
N TYR A 49 -1.86 -17.72 -16.37
CA TYR A 49 -1.35 -16.35 -16.49
C TYR A 49 0.09 -16.33 -16.96
N PHE A 50 0.40 -15.37 -17.83
CA PHE A 50 1.78 -14.93 -18.04
C PHE A 50 2.13 -13.89 -16.95
N PHE A 51 3.36 -13.94 -16.45
CA PHE A 51 3.81 -13.00 -15.44
C PHE A 51 5.10 -12.30 -15.83
N ILE A 52 5.20 -11.03 -15.42
CA ILE A 52 6.41 -10.21 -15.53
C ILE A 52 6.62 -9.43 -14.24
N ASN A 53 7.87 -9.05 -13.92
CA ASN A 53 8.10 -8.16 -12.78
C ASN A 53 7.50 -6.78 -13.05
N LEU A 54 6.87 -6.18 -12.04
CA LEU A 54 6.31 -4.82 -12.14
C LEU A 54 7.40 -3.80 -12.52
N ASN A 55 8.63 -3.97 -11.98
CA ASN A 55 9.77 -3.12 -12.27
C ASN A 55 10.95 -3.97 -12.74
N ASN A 56 11.36 -3.81 -13.98
CA ASN A 56 12.56 -4.45 -14.53
C ASN A 56 13.88 -3.80 -14.06
N SER A 57 13.82 -2.66 -13.37
CA SER A 57 15.00 -1.85 -12.98
C SER A 57 15.79 -2.39 -11.76
N GLY A 58 15.47 -3.56 -11.26
CA GLY A 58 16.26 -4.21 -10.19
C GLY A 58 15.99 -3.71 -8.76
N LYS A 59 15.07 -2.77 -8.56
CA LYS A 59 14.65 -2.30 -7.23
C LYS A 59 13.15 -2.50 -7.06
N SER A 60 12.74 -3.40 -6.15
CA SER A 60 11.33 -3.47 -5.73
C SER A 60 10.97 -2.18 -4.97
N LYS A 61 9.81 -1.60 -5.22
CA LYS A 61 9.29 -0.45 -4.43
C LYS A 61 9.01 -0.84 -2.97
N GLY A 62 8.89 -2.14 -2.63
CA GLY A 62 8.65 -2.66 -1.27
C GLY A 62 9.82 -3.49 -0.76
N SER A 63 10.18 -3.32 0.52
CA SER A 63 11.32 -4.00 1.13
C SER A 63 11.11 -5.52 1.32
N ASN A 64 9.85 -5.99 1.40
CA ASN A 64 9.52 -7.37 1.79
C ASN A 64 8.54 -8.07 0.83
N SER A 65 8.27 -7.51 -0.34
CA SER A 65 7.33 -8.10 -1.30
C SER A 65 7.88 -8.09 -2.72
N ILE A 66 7.43 -9.08 -3.50
CA ILE A 66 7.67 -9.18 -4.93
C ILE A 66 6.34 -8.86 -5.60
N ILE A 67 6.38 -7.99 -6.59
CA ILE A 67 5.18 -7.56 -7.33
C ILE A 67 5.34 -7.99 -8.78
N LEU A 68 4.38 -8.77 -9.26
CA LEU A 68 4.30 -9.24 -10.64
C LEU A 68 3.01 -8.75 -11.29
N LYS A 69 3.09 -8.39 -12.55
CA LYS A 69 1.94 -8.20 -13.44
C LYS A 69 1.50 -9.56 -13.98
N LEU A 70 0.20 -9.83 -13.99
CA LEU A 70 -0.40 -11.04 -14.53
C LEU A 70 -1.27 -10.69 -15.75
N TYR A 71 -1.15 -11.48 -16.80
CA TYR A 71 -1.93 -11.40 -18.05
C TYR A 71 -2.55 -12.76 -18.33
N GLU A 72 -3.86 -12.85 -18.52
CA GLU A 72 -4.53 -14.11 -18.84
C GLU A 72 -4.07 -14.66 -20.18
N SER A 73 -3.65 -15.94 -20.19
CA SER A 73 -3.02 -16.56 -21.36
C SER A 73 -3.96 -16.69 -22.56
N GLN A 74 -5.27 -16.72 -22.34
CA GLN A 74 -6.25 -16.86 -23.44
C GLN A 74 -6.40 -15.61 -24.30
N ASN A 75 -6.13 -14.44 -23.74
CA ASN A 75 -6.32 -13.14 -24.40
C ASN A 75 -5.00 -12.41 -24.64
N PHE A 76 -3.86 -13.09 -24.44
CA PHE A 76 -2.55 -12.46 -24.40
C PHE A 76 -1.93 -12.33 -25.80
N ASP A 77 -1.56 -11.09 -26.18
CA ASP A 77 -0.66 -10.81 -27.29
C ASP A 77 0.67 -10.26 -26.77
N LEU A 78 1.75 -10.42 -27.55
CA LEU A 78 3.07 -9.87 -27.18
C LEU A 78 3.07 -8.35 -27.04
N GLU A 79 2.20 -7.66 -27.78
CA GLU A 79 1.99 -6.21 -27.68
C GLU A 79 1.42 -5.81 -26.31
N ASP A 80 0.68 -6.70 -25.63
CA ASP A 80 0.11 -6.43 -24.31
C ASP A 80 1.18 -6.23 -23.23
N ILE A 81 2.38 -6.78 -23.38
CA ILE A 81 3.47 -6.59 -22.42
C ILE A 81 3.98 -5.15 -22.42
N GLU A 82 3.98 -4.51 -23.57
CA GLU A 82 4.51 -3.16 -23.75
C GLU A 82 3.43 -2.09 -23.52
N TYR A 83 2.19 -2.36 -23.96
CA TYR A 83 1.11 -1.38 -24.00
C TYR A 83 -0.17 -1.83 -23.28
N GLY A 84 -0.31 -3.12 -22.96
CA GLY A 84 -1.52 -3.69 -22.39
C GLY A 84 -1.64 -3.48 -20.88
N VAL A 85 -2.89 -3.44 -20.41
CA VAL A 85 -3.23 -3.38 -18.98
C VAL A 85 -3.20 -4.80 -18.43
N PRO A 86 -2.46 -5.09 -17.34
CA PRO A 86 -2.50 -6.39 -16.70
C PRO A 86 -3.89 -6.69 -16.14
N ASP A 87 -4.30 -7.94 -16.18
CA ASP A 87 -5.57 -8.37 -15.58
C ASP A 87 -5.52 -8.31 -14.04
N LYS A 88 -4.35 -8.59 -13.46
CA LYS A 88 -4.15 -8.60 -12.00
C LYS A 88 -2.70 -8.26 -11.64
N ILE A 89 -2.54 -7.90 -10.38
CA ILE A 89 -1.24 -7.86 -9.70
C ILE A 89 -1.13 -9.04 -8.75
N LEU A 90 0.02 -9.70 -8.76
CA LEU A 90 0.40 -10.73 -7.80
C LEU A 90 1.43 -10.15 -6.84
N LYS A 91 1.08 -10.06 -5.56
CA LYS A 91 1.99 -9.66 -4.47
C LYS A 91 2.39 -10.89 -3.68
N ILE A 92 3.70 -11.16 -3.60
CA ILE A 92 4.26 -12.31 -2.89
C ILE A 92 5.11 -11.78 -1.75
N PHE A 93 4.92 -12.32 -0.55
CA PHE A 93 5.79 -12.03 0.58
C PHE A 93 7.16 -12.68 0.37
N SER A 94 8.23 -11.89 0.32
CA SER A 94 9.56 -12.35 -0.12
C SER A 94 10.29 -13.25 0.89
N ILE A 95 9.71 -13.47 2.07
CA ILE A 95 10.26 -14.32 3.12
C ILE A 95 9.49 -15.64 3.13
N PRO A 96 10.17 -16.79 3.05
CA PRO A 96 9.49 -18.09 3.04
C PRO A 96 8.83 -18.36 4.39
N LYS A 97 7.67 -19.05 4.36
CA LYS A 97 6.94 -19.52 5.53
C LYS A 97 7.84 -20.31 6.50
N ALA A 98 7.43 -20.33 7.76
CA ALA A 98 8.13 -21.04 8.83
C ALA A 98 9.58 -20.61 9.06
N SER A 99 9.90 -19.35 8.81
CA SER A 99 11.20 -18.80 9.18
C SER A 99 11.42 -18.84 10.68
N LYS A 100 12.60 -19.33 11.13
CA LYS A 100 12.95 -19.42 12.56
C LYS A 100 13.25 -18.07 13.21
N SER A 101 13.50 -17.02 12.43
CA SER A 101 13.80 -15.68 12.93
C SER A 101 12.55 -15.00 13.48
N TYR A 102 12.62 -14.46 14.70
CA TYR A 102 11.52 -13.69 15.30
C TYR A 102 11.07 -12.52 14.42
N LEU A 103 12.01 -11.74 13.89
CA LEU A 103 11.71 -10.61 13.00
C LEU A 103 10.94 -11.05 11.75
N LYS A 104 11.33 -12.18 11.16
CA LYS A 104 10.67 -12.70 9.95
C LYS A 104 9.25 -13.18 10.25
N ARG A 105 9.02 -13.78 11.41
CA ARG A 105 7.67 -14.18 11.86
C ARG A 105 6.77 -12.98 12.10
N SER A 106 7.29 -11.89 12.68
CA SER A 106 6.54 -10.65 12.84
C SER A 106 6.12 -10.05 11.49
N LEU A 107 7.02 -10.04 10.50
CA LEU A 107 6.70 -9.58 9.14
C LEU A 107 5.71 -10.51 8.42
N GLU A 108 5.79 -11.83 8.63
CA GLU A 108 4.82 -12.81 8.12
C GLU A 108 3.42 -12.55 8.69
N LYS A 109 3.31 -12.37 10.01
CA LYS A 109 2.05 -12.00 10.68
C LYS A 109 1.45 -10.69 10.13
N ARG A 110 2.28 -9.69 9.82
CA ARG A 110 1.80 -8.45 9.19
C ARG A 110 1.21 -8.70 7.82
N PHE A 111 1.85 -9.55 7.00
CA PHE A 111 1.34 -9.90 5.68
C PHE A 111 0.04 -10.73 5.76
N GLU A 112 -0.07 -11.65 6.73
CA GLU A 112 -1.31 -12.39 7.01
C GLU A 112 -2.44 -11.45 7.45
N LYS A 113 -2.13 -10.46 8.29
CA LYS A 113 -3.10 -9.44 8.73
C LYS A 113 -3.54 -8.54 7.57
N GLU A 114 -2.63 -8.18 6.66
CA GLU A 114 -2.94 -7.45 5.43
C GLU A 114 -3.96 -8.22 4.59
N ILE A 115 -3.71 -9.51 4.31
CA ILE A 115 -4.64 -10.40 3.58
C ILE A 115 -6.01 -10.45 4.29
N TYR A 116 -6.03 -10.69 5.59
CA TYR A 116 -7.26 -10.78 6.38
C TYR A 116 -8.11 -9.50 6.31
N CYS A 117 -7.46 -8.34 6.40
CA CYS A 117 -8.15 -7.06 6.28
C CYS A 117 -8.73 -6.85 4.86
N LEU A 118 -7.95 -7.16 3.83
CA LEU A 118 -8.39 -7.05 2.43
C LEU A 118 -9.57 -8.00 2.13
N ASP A 119 -9.55 -9.22 2.66
CA ASP A 119 -10.66 -10.16 2.53
C ASP A 119 -11.92 -9.62 3.20
N LYS A 120 -11.82 -9.04 4.41
CA LYS A 120 -12.96 -8.35 5.05
C LYS A 120 -13.49 -7.18 4.21
N CYS A 121 -12.61 -6.38 3.60
CA CYS A 121 -13.01 -5.30 2.70
C CYS A 121 -13.78 -5.83 1.49
N LYS A 122 -13.32 -6.92 0.89
CA LYS A 122 -13.96 -7.61 -0.23
C LYS A 122 -15.35 -8.15 0.16
N GLU A 123 -15.49 -8.82 1.31
CA GLU A 123 -16.77 -9.32 1.83
C GLU A 123 -17.79 -8.18 2.01
N LYS A 124 -17.33 -7.02 2.49
CA LYS A 124 -18.16 -5.81 2.67
C LYS A 124 -18.39 -5.04 1.36
N LYS A 125 -17.76 -5.46 0.25
CA LYS A 125 -17.81 -4.79 -1.06
C LYS A 125 -17.40 -3.32 -1.00
N TYR A 126 -16.36 -3.01 -0.23
CA TYR A 126 -15.83 -1.67 -0.12
C TYR A 126 -15.24 -1.19 -1.44
N GLN A 127 -15.41 0.09 -1.74
CA GLN A 127 -15.06 0.66 -3.04
C GLN A 127 -13.77 1.48 -3.01
N ASN A 128 -13.38 1.98 -1.84
CA ASN A 128 -12.25 2.89 -1.69
C ASN A 128 -11.01 2.24 -1.03
N VAL A 129 -11.03 0.90 -0.87
CA VAL A 129 -9.87 0.08 -0.53
C VAL A 129 -9.57 -0.84 -1.70
N ILE A 130 -8.28 -1.12 -1.95
CA ILE A 130 -7.87 -2.00 -3.04
C ILE A 130 -8.51 -3.39 -2.92
N THR A 131 -8.96 -3.93 -4.04
CA THR A 131 -9.69 -5.21 -4.04
C THR A 131 -8.72 -6.37 -4.18
N ILE A 132 -8.78 -7.30 -3.23
CA ILE A 132 -8.12 -8.61 -3.32
C ILE A 132 -9.01 -9.59 -4.09
N TYR A 133 -8.41 -10.40 -4.97
CA TYR A 133 -9.15 -11.44 -5.69
C TYR A 133 -9.02 -12.79 -4.99
N GLU A 134 -7.79 -13.22 -4.73
CA GLU A 134 -7.47 -14.50 -4.12
C GLU A 134 -6.17 -14.45 -3.33
N SER A 135 -6.00 -15.37 -2.40
CA SER A 135 -4.80 -15.51 -1.57
C SER A 135 -4.47 -16.98 -1.33
N GLY A 136 -3.22 -17.27 -1.00
CA GLY A 136 -2.78 -18.63 -0.73
C GLY A 136 -1.27 -18.74 -0.53
N THR A 137 -0.72 -19.93 -0.89
CA THR A 137 0.71 -20.16 -0.88
C THR A 137 1.23 -20.47 -2.28
N CYS A 138 2.43 -20.00 -2.60
CA CYS A 138 3.12 -20.37 -3.81
C CYS A 138 4.48 -21.01 -3.49
N LYS A 139 4.93 -21.89 -4.36
CA LYS A 139 6.24 -22.54 -4.26
C LYS A 139 7.21 -21.95 -5.26
N ILE A 140 8.38 -21.54 -4.77
CA ILE A 140 9.47 -21.01 -5.60
C ILE A 140 10.72 -21.83 -5.28
N PHE A 141 11.44 -22.25 -6.31
CA PHE A 141 12.65 -23.02 -6.16
C PHE A 141 13.80 -22.20 -5.63
N ASP A 142 14.39 -22.63 -4.50
CA ASP A 142 15.64 -22.08 -3.98
C ASP A 142 16.82 -22.76 -4.67
N SER A 143 17.39 -22.08 -5.65
CA SER A 143 18.49 -22.62 -6.46
C SER A 143 19.75 -22.96 -5.64
N ARG A 144 19.97 -22.29 -4.50
CA ARG A 144 21.12 -22.55 -3.63
C ARG A 144 20.96 -23.81 -2.78
N ARG A 145 19.72 -24.02 -2.26
CA ARG A 145 19.38 -25.16 -1.40
C ARG A 145 18.78 -26.34 -2.14
N ARG A 146 18.43 -26.16 -3.43
CA ARG A 146 17.79 -27.16 -4.30
C ARG A 146 16.49 -27.72 -3.71
N VAL A 147 15.66 -26.85 -3.15
CA VAL A 147 14.36 -27.20 -2.58
C VAL A 147 13.32 -26.16 -2.93
N ASN A 148 12.08 -26.56 -3.05
CA ASN A 148 10.96 -25.63 -3.13
C ASN A 148 10.69 -25.03 -1.75
N LYS A 149 10.53 -23.72 -1.69
CA LYS A 149 10.10 -22.98 -0.50
C LYS A 149 8.72 -22.41 -0.72
N GLU A 150 7.93 -22.39 0.33
CA GLU A 150 6.58 -21.82 0.32
C GLU A 150 6.62 -20.36 0.73
N TYR A 151 5.79 -19.56 0.06
CA TYR A 151 5.63 -18.12 0.27
C TYR A 151 4.15 -17.79 0.27
N LEU A 152 3.74 -16.83 1.12
CA LEU A 152 2.39 -16.26 1.08
C LEU A 152 2.24 -15.35 -0.12
N TYR A 153 1.06 -15.36 -0.72
CA TYR A 153 0.72 -14.44 -1.80
C TYR A 153 -0.73 -14.00 -1.73
N TYR A 154 -1.03 -12.93 -2.43
CA TYR A 154 -2.38 -12.59 -2.86
C TYR A 154 -2.36 -11.91 -4.24
N THR A 155 -3.49 -11.98 -4.95
CA THR A 155 -3.72 -11.22 -6.18
C THR A 155 -4.68 -10.07 -5.91
N MET A 156 -4.46 -8.97 -6.60
CA MET A 156 -5.27 -7.75 -6.46
C MET A 156 -5.49 -7.06 -7.80
N GLU A 157 -6.41 -6.11 -7.82
CA GLU A 157 -6.62 -5.25 -8.97
C GLU A 157 -5.37 -4.45 -9.32
N TYR A 158 -5.22 -4.16 -10.61
CA TYR A 158 -4.13 -3.36 -11.13
C TYR A 158 -4.48 -1.88 -11.08
N SER A 159 -3.50 -1.06 -10.76
CA SER A 159 -3.57 0.40 -10.88
C SER A 159 -2.50 0.90 -11.84
N GLU A 160 -2.89 1.78 -12.75
CA GLU A 160 -1.96 2.40 -13.71
C GLU A 160 -0.98 3.35 -13.01
N SER A 161 -1.44 4.03 -11.95
CA SER A 161 -0.65 5.05 -11.25
C SER A 161 -0.97 5.09 -9.76
N ASP A 162 0.01 5.46 -8.96
CA ASP A 162 -0.20 5.95 -7.59
C ASP A 162 -0.42 7.49 -7.61
N LEU A 163 -0.95 8.03 -6.50
CA LEU A 163 -1.26 9.45 -6.38
C LEU A 163 -0.03 10.34 -6.56
N LYS A 164 1.16 9.88 -6.13
CA LYS A 164 2.38 10.66 -6.28
C LYS A 164 2.72 10.84 -7.76
N GLN A 165 2.79 9.74 -8.49
CA GLN A 165 3.05 9.75 -9.93
C GLN A 165 1.97 10.56 -10.66
N PHE A 166 0.69 10.35 -10.31
CA PHE A 166 -0.42 11.06 -10.93
C PHE A 166 -0.31 12.59 -10.76
N ILE A 167 0.04 13.09 -9.56
CA ILE A 167 0.21 14.54 -9.32
C ILE A 167 1.44 15.09 -10.02
N GLU A 168 2.55 14.32 -10.08
CA GLU A 168 3.76 14.71 -10.81
C GLU A 168 3.49 14.86 -12.31
N GLU A 169 2.67 13.99 -12.89
CA GLU A 169 2.30 14.02 -14.32
C GLU A 169 1.16 15.01 -14.62
N ASN A 170 0.26 15.26 -13.66
CA ASN A 170 -0.94 16.09 -13.81
C ASN A 170 -0.95 17.28 -12.83
N SER A 171 0.06 18.13 -12.91
CA SER A 171 0.21 19.32 -12.01
C SER A 171 -0.96 20.31 -12.07
N SER A 172 -1.81 20.23 -13.08
CA SER A 172 -2.96 21.11 -13.34
C SER A 172 -4.32 20.48 -13.01
N MET A 173 -4.37 19.49 -12.09
CA MET A 173 -5.64 18.90 -11.64
C MET A 173 -6.59 20.01 -11.18
N ASP A 174 -7.82 20.03 -11.74
CA ASP A 174 -8.83 20.99 -11.37
C ASP A 174 -9.29 20.83 -9.91
N PHE A 175 -9.90 21.88 -9.39
CA PHE A 175 -10.28 21.92 -7.98
C PHE A 175 -11.37 20.90 -7.62
N LYS A 176 -12.30 20.62 -8.52
CA LYS A 176 -13.35 19.62 -8.34
C LYS A 176 -12.75 18.22 -8.18
N ASN A 177 -11.82 17.86 -9.05
CA ASN A 177 -11.13 16.58 -8.98
C ASN A 177 -10.29 16.44 -7.70
N LYS A 178 -9.63 17.54 -7.24
CA LYS A 178 -8.93 17.55 -5.95
C LYS A 178 -9.87 17.24 -4.77
N ILE A 179 -11.08 17.82 -4.73
CA ILE A 179 -12.06 17.56 -3.67
C ILE A 179 -12.62 16.14 -3.75
N ASN A 180 -12.95 15.66 -4.95
CA ASN A 180 -13.40 14.27 -5.14
C ASN A 180 -12.35 13.26 -4.66
N LEU A 181 -11.08 13.51 -4.98
CA LEU A 181 -9.97 12.69 -4.51
C LEU A 181 -9.90 12.69 -2.97
N CYS A 182 -9.94 13.86 -2.33
CA CYS A 182 -9.96 13.97 -0.86
C CYS A 182 -11.13 13.20 -0.24
N LEU A 183 -12.31 13.24 -0.85
CA LEU A 183 -13.49 12.49 -0.40
C LEU A 183 -13.30 10.97 -0.57
N ASN A 184 -12.82 10.51 -1.72
CA ASN A 184 -12.62 9.09 -1.98
C ASN A 184 -11.65 8.46 -0.98
N ILE A 185 -10.49 9.09 -0.75
CA ILE A 185 -9.52 8.57 0.22
C ILE A 185 -10.04 8.65 1.67
N SER A 186 -10.86 9.67 2.01
CA SER A 186 -11.54 9.72 3.31
C SER A 186 -12.53 8.56 3.49
N LYS A 187 -13.26 8.20 2.45
CA LYS A 187 -14.16 7.03 2.45
C LYS A 187 -13.38 5.74 2.66
N GLY A 188 -12.21 5.57 2.03
CA GLY A 188 -11.34 4.41 2.26
C GLY A 188 -10.89 4.28 3.72
N ILE A 189 -10.49 5.38 4.36
CA ILE A 189 -10.15 5.37 5.80
C ILE A 189 -11.38 5.06 6.67
N LYS A 190 -12.56 5.56 6.31
CA LYS A 190 -13.82 5.22 6.97
C LYS A 190 -14.14 3.72 6.84
N GLU A 191 -13.94 3.14 5.65
CA GLU A 191 -14.15 1.73 5.37
C GLU A 191 -13.25 0.87 6.27
N LEU A 192 -11.95 1.12 6.33
CA LEU A 192 -11.01 0.42 7.21
C LEU A 192 -11.38 0.55 8.68
N LYS A 193 -11.67 1.77 9.14
CA LYS A 193 -12.10 2.02 10.52
C LYS A 193 -13.36 1.23 10.89
N SER A 194 -14.33 1.12 9.97
CA SER A 194 -15.62 0.46 10.22
C SER A 194 -15.48 -1.04 10.47
N ILE A 195 -14.40 -1.65 10.02
CA ILE A 195 -14.05 -3.05 10.27
C ILE A 195 -12.96 -3.21 11.35
N GLY A 196 -12.64 -2.11 12.05
CA GLY A 196 -11.76 -2.13 13.20
C GLY A 196 -10.26 -2.00 12.88
N PHE A 197 -9.88 -1.49 11.71
CA PHE A 197 -8.47 -1.36 11.32
C PHE A 197 -8.00 0.08 11.22
N TYR A 198 -6.69 0.28 11.48
CA TYR A 198 -5.93 1.51 11.27
C TYR A 198 -4.82 1.27 10.26
N HIS A 199 -4.66 2.19 9.30
CA HIS A 199 -3.72 2.01 8.18
C HIS A 199 -2.25 2.23 8.57
N ARG A 200 -1.96 3.32 9.26
CA ARG A 200 -0.66 3.74 9.79
C ARG A 200 0.44 4.08 8.77
N ASP A 201 0.20 3.87 7.47
CA ASP A 201 1.15 4.18 6.37
C ASP A 201 0.48 4.96 5.23
N ILE A 202 -0.35 5.97 5.56
CA ILE A 202 -1.03 6.78 4.55
C ILE A 202 -0.04 7.78 3.95
N LYS A 203 0.20 7.64 2.65
CA LYS A 203 1.07 8.49 1.83
C LYS A 203 0.63 8.42 0.37
N PRO A 204 1.06 9.35 -0.50
CA PRO A 204 0.67 9.35 -1.91
C PRO A 204 1.02 8.05 -2.65
N ASP A 205 2.15 7.41 -2.33
CA ASP A 205 2.58 6.15 -2.96
C ASP A 205 1.65 4.95 -2.65
N ASN A 206 0.78 5.04 -1.62
CA ASN A 206 -0.15 4.00 -1.19
C ASN A 206 -1.61 4.32 -1.55
N ILE A 207 -1.84 5.30 -2.41
CA ILE A 207 -3.15 5.69 -2.93
C ILE A 207 -3.13 5.49 -4.44
N PHE A 208 -4.06 4.68 -4.95
CA PHE A 208 -4.08 4.20 -6.32
C PHE A 208 -5.32 4.65 -7.05
N ILE A 209 -5.21 4.93 -8.36
CA ILE A 209 -6.36 5.18 -9.24
C ILE A 209 -6.67 3.90 -10.02
N ILE A 210 -7.92 3.47 -9.96
CA ILE A 210 -8.43 2.29 -10.67
C ILE A 210 -9.72 2.68 -11.36
N GLY A 211 -9.68 2.79 -12.68
CA GLY A 211 -10.72 3.47 -13.43
C GLY A 211 -10.86 4.93 -12.99
N GLU A 212 -12.05 5.32 -12.49
CA GLU A 212 -12.31 6.67 -11.99
C GLU A 212 -12.28 6.77 -10.44
N THR A 213 -11.94 5.68 -9.75
CA THR A 213 -12.02 5.60 -8.29
C THR A 213 -10.64 5.60 -7.65
N TRP A 214 -10.45 6.47 -6.66
CA TRP A 214 -9.26 6.45 -5.82
C TRP A 214 -9.42 5.47 -4.67
N LYS A 215 -8.43 4.60 -4.49
CA LYS A 215 -8.42 3.54 -3.49
C LYS A 215 -7.16 3.56 -2.66
N ILE A 216 -7.31 3.20 -1.40
CA ILE A 216 -6.19 3.03 -0.46
C ILE A 216 -5.69 1.58 -0.58
N GLY A 217 -4.37 1.40 -0.61
CA GLY A 217 -3.72 0.08 -0.63
C GLY A 217 -2.41 0.07 0.13
N ASP A 218 -1.68 -1.04 0.01
CA ASP A 218 -0.46 -1.35 0.78
C ASP A 218 -0.69 -1.29 2.30
N LEU A 219 -1.46 -2.25 2.80
CA LEU A 219 -1.84 -2.39 4.21
C LEU A 219 -0.77 -3.09 5.07
N GLY A 220 0.50 -3.07 4.64
CA GLY A 220 1.60 -3.77 5.31
C GLY A 220 1.94 -3.29 6.72
N LEU A 221 1.44 -2.13 7.15
CA LEU A 221 1.57 -1.60 8.52
C LEU A 221 0.25 -1.56 9.30
N ILE A 222 -0.77 -2.25 8.80
CA ILE A 222 -2.11 -2.22 9.39
C ILE A 222 -2.12 -2.75 10.84
N SER A 223 -2.94 -2.16 11.69
CA SER A 223 -3.19 -2.59 13.06
C SER A 223 -4.67 -2.76 13.30
N GLU A 224 -5.07 -3.75 14.07
CA GLU A 224 -6.44 -3.96 14.49
C GLU A 224 -6.73 -3.18 15.77
N ARG A 225 -7.98 -2.69 15.91
CA ARG A 225 -8.45 -1.98 17.09
C ARG A 225 -8.37 -2.93 18.30
N ASP A 226 -7.90 -2.39 19.41
CA ASP A 226 -7.86 -3.09 20.71
C ASP A 226 -6.95 -4.33 20.77
N GLU A 227 -6.16 -4.62 19.71
CA GLU A 227 -5.01 -5.50 19.86
C GLU A 227 -3.87 -4.76 20.56
N ASP A 228 -3.38 -5.34 21.64
CA ASP A 228 -2.03 -5.04 22.10
C ASP A 228 -1.08 -5.51 21.00
N ASP A 229 -0.40 -4.55 20.37
CA ASP A 229 0.40 -4.79 19.17
C ASP A 229 1.63 -5.68 19.49
N GLU A 230 1.40 -6.98 19.72
CA GLU A 230 2.48 -7.99 19.84
C GLU A 230 3.38 -8.04 18.58
N ILE A 231 2.91 -7.43 17.47
CA ILE A 231 3.61 -7.39 16.18
C ILE A 231 4.60 -6.22 16.14
N ASP A 232 4.23 -5.10 16.75
CA ASP A 232 5.09 -3.91 16.78
C ASP A 232 6.15 -4.06 17.89
N LYS A 233 7.36 -3.62 17.58
CA LYS A 233 8.42 -3.59 18.57
C LYS A 233 8.38 -2.27 19.33
N GLU A 234 8.81 -2.33 20.57
CA GLU A 234 9.12 -1.14 21.35
C GLU A 234 10.13 -0.26 20.58
N ASN A 235 9.91 1.06 20.55
CA ASN A 235 10.70 2.02 19.78
C ASN A 235 10.79 1.72 18.26
N GLU A 236 9.83 1.00 17.68
CA GLU A 236 9.79 0.80 16.24
C GLU A 236 9.40 2.09 15.52
N PHE A 237 10.11 2.40 14.43
CA PHE A 237 9.72 3.49 13.54
C PHE A 237 8.56 3.02 12.65
N ILE A 238 7.34 3.41 12.99
CA ILE A 238 6.12 3.02 12.28
C ILE A 238 5.60 4.20 11.47
N GLY A 239 5.44 3.97 10.18
CA GLY A 239 4.91 4.97 9.25
C GLY A 239 5.95 5.49 8.26
N PRO A 240 5.50 6.25 7.25
CA PRO A 240 6.32 6.64 6.12
C PRO A 240 7.19 7.86 6.47
N ARG A 241 8.45 7.83 6.07
CA ARG A 241 9.36 8.98 6.22
C ARG A 241 8.76 10.21 5.51
N GLY A 242 8.77 11.34 6.18
CA GLY A 242 8.15 12.59 5.70
C GLY A 242 6.64 12.70 5.96
N TRP A 243 5.94 11.60 6.22
CA TRP A 243 4.49 11.55 6.48
C TRP A 243 4.17 11.10 7.91
N ILE A 244 5.19 10.91 8.75
CA ILE A 244 5.07 10.40 10.12
C ILE A 244 4.18 11.29 10.99
N THR A 245 3.46 10.66 11.90
CA THR A 245 2.60 11.34 12.89
C THR A 245 3.38 11.71 14.14
N PRO A 246 2.93 12.67 14.94
CA PRO A 246 3.54 12.98 16.25
C PRO A 246 3.60 11.77 17.18
N GLU A 247 2.54 10.96 17.22
CA GLU A 247 2.45 9.76 18.05
C GLU A 247 3.45 8.68 17.63
N ALA A 248 3.64 8.50 16.32
CA ALA A 248 4.62 7.54 15.79
C ALA A 248 6.07 7.98 16.09
N MET A 249 6.32 9.29 16.03
CA MET A 249 7.61 9.84 16.45
C MET A 249 7.84 9.67 17.96
N ASN A 250 6.80 9.91 18.79
CA ASN A 250 6.87 9.67 20.21
C ASN A 250 7.12 8.20 20.51
N LYS A 251 6.41 7.26 19.85
CA LYS A 251 6.64 5.82 19.96
C LYS A 251 8.10 5.47 19.71
N PHE A 252 8.65 5.96 18.61
CA PHE A 252 10.05 5.70 18.24
C PHE A 252 11.06 6.27 19.25
N LEU A 253 10.83 7.49 19.76
CA LEU A 253 11.79 8.19 20.60
C LEU A 253 11.62 7.91 22.10
N CYS A 254 10.40 7.68 22.56
CA CYS A 254 10.06 7.79 23.98
C CYS A 254 9.47 6.50 24.58
N GLU A 255 8.92 5.57 23.77
CA GLU A 255 8.27 4.36 24.28
C GLU A 255 9.22 3.53 25.13
N GLY A 256 8.73 3.00 26.26
CA GLY A 256 9.52 2.20 27.20
C GLY A 256 10.59 2.96 28.00
N LYS A 257 10.75 4.27 27.80
CA LYS A 257 11.69 5.08 28.56
C LYS A 257 11.04 5.68 29.80
N GLN A 258 11.77 5.68 30.91
CA GLN A 258 11.36 6.43 32.12
C GLN A 258 11.61 7.92 31.88
N LEU A 259 10.57 8.65 31.49
CA LEU A 259 10.61 10.07 31.24
C LEU A 259 9.74 10.81 32.26
N GLU A 260 10.06 12.07 32.53
CA GLU A 260 9.31 12.93 33.45
C GLU A 260 7.86 13.19 32.95
N PHE A 261 7.65 13.13 31.64
CA PHE A 261 6.35 13.37 31.00
C PHE A 261 5.89 12.13 30.22
N ASN A 262 4.59 11.86 30.27
CA ASN A 262 3.97 10.82 29.46
C ASN A 262 3.65 11.39 28.06
N TYR A 263 4.26 10.80 27.04
CA TYR A 263 3.98 11.08 25.64
C TYR A 263 2.93 10.12 25.08
N ASP A 264 2.05 10.61 24.22
CA ASP A 264 1.12 9.76 23.47
C ASP A 264 1.89 9.02 22.39
N CYS A 265 2.05 7.71 22.57
CA CYS A 265 2.74 6.79 21.65
C CYS A 265 1.74 5.87 20.93
N LYS A 266 0.43 6.00 21.19
CA LYS A 266 -0.60 5.14 20.59
C LYS A 266 -0.92 5.59 19.18
N LEU A 267 -0.73 4.70 18.22
CA LEU A 267 -1.18 4.89 16.84
C LEU A 267 -2.61 4.35 16.70
N ASP A 268 -3.53 5.23 16.30
CA ASP A 268 -4.94 4.92 16.17
C ASP A 268 -5.55 5.67 14.98
N HIS A 269 -6.89 5.66 14.88
CA HIS A 269 -7.62 6.36 13.84
C HIS A 269 -7.29 7.86 13.72
N GLN A 270 -7.01 8.53 14.84
CA GLN A 270 -6.62 9.94 14.79
C GLN A 270 -5.20 10.14 14.21
N SER A 271 -4.34 9.11 14.30
CA SER A 271 -3.05 9.09 13.60
C SER A 271 -3.25 8.99 12.09
N ASP A 272 -4.19 8.15 11.63
CA ASP A 272 -4.57 8.08 10.21
C ASP A 272 -5.14 9.42 9.71
N ILE A 273 -5.97 10.11 10.51
CA ILE A 273 -6.49 11.43 10.15
C ILE A 273 -5.35 12.45 9.99
N PHE A 274 -4.29 12.38 10.79
CA PHE A 274 -3.14 13.26 10.64
C PHE A 274 -2.39 12.99 9.34
N GLN A 275 -2.10 11.73 9.03
CA GLN A 275 -1.43 11.36 7.76
C GLN A 275 -2.29 11.78 6.57
N LEU A 276 -3.59 11.52 6.63
CA LEU A 276 -4.53 11.96 5.59
C LEU A 276 -4.53 13.48 5.43
N GLY A 277 -4.45 14.25 6.51
CA GLY A 277 -4.30 15.71 6.48
C GLY A 277 -3.05 16.16 5.72
N LYS A 278 -1.93 15.44 5.86
CA LYS A 278 -0.72 15.68 5.06
C LYS A 278 -0.95 15.38 3.58
N VAL A 279 -1.65 14.29 3.27
CA VAL A 279 -2.01 13.95 1.89
C VAL A 279 -2.96 15.00 1.30
N PHE A 280 -3.95 15.49 2.06
CA PHE A 280 -4.80 16.59 1.62
C PHE A 280 -4.00 17.85 1.28
N TRP A 281 -3.07 18.22 2.13
CA TRP A 281 -2.17 19.32 1.84
C TRP A 281 -1.43 19.10 0.52
N TYR A 282 -0.88 17.90 0.30
CA TYR A 282 -0.17 17.53 -0.92
C TYR A 282 -1.05 17.64 -2.17
N ILE A 283 -2.28 17.13 -2.12
CA ILE A 283 -3.26 17.22 -3.21
C ILE A 283 -3.60 18.68 -3.52
N LEU A 284 -3.81 19.48 -2.48
CA LEU A 284 -4.29 20.84 -2.62
C LEU A 284 -3.18 21.82 -3.03
N GLN A 285 -1.95 21.62 -2.53
CA GLN A 285 -0.84 22.56 -2.69
C GLN A 285 0.28 22.08 -3.62
N ASN A 286 0.24 20.83 -4.10
CA ASN A 286 1.28 20.19 -4.91
C ASN A 286 2.67 20.19 -4.25
N ASN A 287 2.74 20.21 -2.92
CA ASN A 287 3.98 20.11 -2.17
C ASN A 287 3.80 19.29 -0.89
N ALA A 288 4.88 18.69 -0.41
CA ALA A 288 4.85 17.95 0.85
C ALA A 288 4.82 18.90 2.05
N PRO A 289 3.91 18.69 3.01
CA PRO A 289 3.82 19.57 4.17
C PRO A 289 4.96 19.32 5.16
N VAL A 290 5.72 20.35 5.50
CA VAL A 290 6.85 20.32 6.46
C VAL A 290 6.71 21.41 7.49
N GLY A 291 6.95 21.08 8.77
CA GLY A 291 6.95 22.06 9.86
C GLY A 291 5.56 22.47 10.34
N VAL A 292 5.44 23.72 10.81
CA VAL A 292 4.18 24.30 11.30
C VAL A 292 3.43 24.97 10.15
N PHE A 293 2.20 24.54 9.92
CA PHE A 293 1.36 25.03 8.83
C PHE A 293 0.66 26.33 9.22
N LYS A 294 0.93 27.40 8.49
CA LYS A 294 0.30 28.68 8.68
C LYS A 294 -0.72 28.95 7.56
N HIS A 295 -1.65 29.85 7.82
CA HIS A 295 -2.65 30.23 6.82
C HIS A 295 -2.02 30.86 5.57
N GLU A 296 -0.95 31.61 5.73
CA GLU A 296 -0.18 32.23 4.64
C GLU A 296 0.50 31.21 3.70
N ASP A 297 0.77 30.00 4.20
CA ASP A 297 1.35 28.90 3.40
C ASP A 297 0.29 28.21 2.52
N PHE A 298 -1.01 28.47 2.76
CA PHE A 298 -2.12 27.86 2.05
C PHE A 298 -2.55 28.75 0.88
N GLN A 299 -2.07 28.44 -0.32
CA GLN A 299 -2.19 29.29 -1.52
C GLN A 299 -3.52 29.18 -2.25
N LEU A 300 -4.39 28.20 -1.90
CA LEU A 300 -5.70 28.09 -2.51
C LEU A 300 -6.62 29.23 -2.12
N LYS A 301 -7.31 29.80 -3.12
CA LYS A 301 -8.32 30.87 -2.90
C LYS A 301 -9.55 30.39 -2.11
N TYR A 302 -9.74 29.06 -1.94
CA TYR A 302 -10.89 28.49 -1.26
C TYR A 302 -10.64 28.36 0.24
N ASN A 303 -10.90 29.41 0.98
CA ASN A 303 -10.58 29.52 2.40
C ASN A 303 -11.25 28.49 3.33
N LYS A 304 -12.36 27.85 2.90
CA LYS A 304 -13.09 26.86 3.71
C LYS A 304 -12.27 25.57 3.96
N LEU A 305 -11.27 25.25 3.13
CA LEU A 305 -10.46 24.04 3.25
C LEU A 305 -9.34 24.15 4.29
N TYR A 306 -8.75 25.32 4.44
CA TYR A 306 -7.65 25.51 5.37
C TYR A 306 -7.98 25.09 6.82
N PRO A 307 -9.12 25.52 7.42
CA PRO A 307 -9.49 25.10 8.77
C PRO A 307 -9.62 23.57 8.91
N ILE A 308 -10.13 22.89 7.87
CA ILE A 308 -10.30 21.44 7.85
C ILE A 308 -8.92 20.77 7.92
N VAL A 309 -8.02 21.10 6.98
CA VAL A 309 -6.68 20.54 6.92
C VAL A 309 -5.86 20.88 8.16
N ARG A 310 -5.93 22.13 8.64
CA ARG A 310 -5.26 22.56 9.87
C ARG A 310 -5.69 21.75 11.09
N THR A 311 -6.99 21.44 11.21
CA THR A 311 -7.51 20.63 12.31
C THR A 311 -7.01 19.19 12.21
N MET A 312 -6.99 18.59 11.01
CA MET A 312 -6.41 17.28 10.77
C MET A 312 -4.93 17.23 11.16
N LEU A 313 -4.17 18.26 10.88
CA LEU A 313 -2.72 18.38 11.13
C LEU A 313 -2.38 18.86 12.55
N ASN A 314 -3.34 18.90 13.47
CA ASN A 314 -3.04 19.28 14.85
C ASN A 314 -2.15 18.23 15.53
N TYR A 315 -1.05 18.68 16.16
CA TYR A 315 -0.13 17.78 16.87
C TYR A 315 -0.81 17.09 18.05
N SER A 316 -1.70 17.80 18.76
CA SER A 316 -2.48 17.23 19.86
C SER A 316 -3.72 16.52 19.31
N LYS A 317 -3.85 15.21 19.56
CA LYS A 317 -5.07 14.46 19.23
C LYS A 317 -6.34 15.08 19.79
N LYS A 318 -6.31 15.66 21.00
CA LYS A 318 -7.45 16.34 21.62
C LYS A 318 -8.02 17.52 20.80
N ARG A 319 -7.21 18.08 19.90
CA ARG A 319 -7.58 19.19 19.01
C ARG A 319 -7.77 18.75 17.56
N ARG A 320 -7.62 17.45 17.28
CA ARG A 320 -7.82 16.83 15.98
C ARG A 320 -9.24 16.29 15.91
N TYR A 321 -9.77 16.07 14.71
CA TYR A 321 -11.04 15.35 14.56
C TYR A 321 -10.98 13.97 15.24
N ASN A 322 -12.07 13.59 15.91
CA ASN A 322 -12.17 12.28 16.55
C ASN A 322 -12.54 11.19 15.56
N ASP A 323 -13.20 11.58 14.47
CA ASP A 323 -13.73 10.67 13.49
C ASP A 323 -13.59 11.23 12.08
N ILE A 324 -13.19 10.39 11.12
CA ILE A 324 -13.11 10.77 9.71
C ILE A 324 -14.47 11.20 9.13
N ASN A 325 -15.58 10.74 9.70
CA ASN A 325 -16.91 11.19 9.30
C ASN A 325 -17.12 12.70 9.52
N GLU A 326 -16.43 13.32 10.48
CA GLU A 326 -16.46 14.77 10.67
C GLU A 326 -15.83 15.49 9.47
N VAL A 327 -14.70 14.97 8.97
CA VAL A 327 -14.01 15.51 7.78
C VAL A 327 -14.89 15.34 6.54
N ILE A 328 -15.46 14.14 6.33
CA ILE A 328 -16.35 13.85 5.20
C ILE A 328 -17.54 14.82 5.17
N LYS A 329 -18.22 15.02 6.31
CA LYS A 329 -19.35 15.96 6.45
C LYS A 329 -18.99 17.40 6.12
N LEU A 330 -17.73 17.80 6.31
CA LEU A 330 -17.27 19.15 5.96
C LEU A 330 -16.88 19.27 4.48
N LEU A 331 -16.46 18.19 3.83
CA LEU A 331 -16.09 18.18 2.42
C LEU A 331 -17.29 18.03 1.48
N GLU A 332 -18.31 17.25 1.84
CA GLU A 332 -19.50 17.02 1.00
C GLU A 332 -20.25 18.30 0.58
N PRO A 333 -20.46 19.31 1.45
CA PRO A 333 -21.05 20.60 1.04
C PRO A 333 -20.17 21.37 0.05
N ILE A 334 -18.84 21.28 0.20
CA ILE A 334 -17.87 21.93 -0.68
C ILE A 334 -17.94 21.28 -2.08
N GLU A 335 -17.98 19.95 -2.14
CA GLU A 335 -18.13 19.23 -3.40
C GLU A 335 -19.42 19.64 -4.13
N LYS A 336 -20.56 19.69 -3.42
CA LYS A 336 -21.84 20.10 -4.00
C LYS A 336 -21.83 21.55 -4.50
N GLU A 337 -21.21 22.47 -3.76
CA GLU A 337 -21.07 23.87 -4.17
C GLU A 337 -20.30 24.00 -5.49
N ILE A 338 -19.22 23.22 -5.65
CA ILE A 338 -18.38 23.21 -6.86
C ILE A 338 -19.09 22.55 -8.05
N GLN A 339 -19.96 21.58 -7.81
CA GLN A 339 -20.74 20.94 -8.89
C GLN A 339 -21.81 21.85 -9.50
N LEU A 340 -22.22 22.91 -8.77
CA LEU A 340 -23.24 23.85 -9.19
C LEU A 340 -22.66 25.11 -9.88
N THR A 341 -21.34 25.29 -9.83
CA THR A 341 -20.60 26.37 -10.52
C THR A 341 -19.90 25.86 -11.77
#